data_6c8e67fe7a9bd4595f0f1b81ad854e5a
#
_entry.id   6c8e67fe7a9bd4595f0f1b81ad854e5a
#
_cell.length_a   1.000
_cell.length_b   1.000
_cell.length_c   1.000
_cell.angle_alpha   90.00
_cell.angle_beta   90.00
_cell.angle_gamma   90.00
#
_symmetry.space_group_name_H-M   'P 1'
#
loop_
_entity.id
_entity.type
_entity.pdbx_description
1 polymer ?
#
loop_
_entity_poly.entity_id
_entity_poly.type
_entity_poly.pdbx_seq_one_letter_code
_entity_poly.pdbx_strand_id
1 'polypeptide(L)'
;MTLKYKIIPKDLHAHLFSVQLTCDNPNPLGQVFALPNWIPGSYLIRDFAKNIVSISAVSCGERVLIKKLDKNHWIANPCEDSITLKYEIYGFDLSPRSAYLSSERAFFNGSSVFLKPLGFEGSSCEVVIKYPENDQSRSDWDCATTLNLSSKNNEQAIYTAKNYQDLIDHPVEMANFTRFEFKANNVPHAMTITGDHSTDISRLRADLISICKHHIDFFGTEVPFDEYLFLTLVRTKGYGGLEHKNSTSLICSRKELPTLDRPEINPDYTRFLALCSHEYFHAWWMKTIKPASFHQLDLDRENYTEQLWIFEGLTSYYDELSLLRAGILSPEQYLTLFAQTVTKVQKSQGRHKQSLAESSFDAWTKFYQQDENAPNAIVSYYTKGALLAFVLDVEIRKRTGEGQSLDDVLRYIWENYQTSGLEDNTVQNVVNDLTDSDFSEFFDNYLYDVKELPLSEAFAYVGVDCDFSHKKDDLSDFGIDVKNDNGFGIVTHVFDRTCAQSSGLYVGDKITSIDSVKTHYKDLVSTIKSNNLGSVIRFGILRDELPMEISVNVEQGEKTFCTLAISDNLNSNTLARQKQWFAQK
;
A
#
# COMPACT_ATOMS: atom_id res chain seq x y z
N MET A 1 -8.09 29.78 17.44
CA MET A 1 -9.17 29.01 18.12
C MET A 1 -8.72 27.57 18.16
N THR A 2 -9.01 26.81 19.23
CA THR A 2 -8.52 25.43 19.38
C THR A 2 -9.70 24.48 19.48
N LEU A 3 -9.78 23.50 18.60
CA LEU A 3 -10.72 22.39 18.70
C LEU A 3 -10.25 21.43 19.79
N LYS A 4 -11.14 20.94 20.63
CA LYS A 4 -10.81 20.02 21.71
C LYS A 4 -11.47 18.68 21.47
N TYR A 5 -10.64 17.67 21.26
CA TYR A 5 -11.06 16.29 21.11
C TYR A 5 -10.74 15.49 22.38
N LYS A 6 -11.59 14.53 22.69
CA LYS A 6 -11.32 13.52 23.72
C LYS A 6 -11.79 12.16 23.21
N ILE A 7 -10.93 11.16 23.23
CA ILE A 7 -11.26 9.80 22.85
C ILE A 7 -10.95 8.83 23.97
N ILE A 8 -11.86 7.88 24.20
CA ILE A 8 -11.82 6.91 25.29
C ILE A 8 -12.16 5.53 24.71
N PRO A 9 -11.33 4.49 24.91
CA PRO A 9 -11.73 3.10 24.73
C PRO A 9 -12.80 2.74 25.78
N LYS A 10 -14.08 2.95 25.42
CA LYS A 10 -15.20 2.90 26.37
C LYS A 10 -15.59 1.46 26.74
N ASP A 11 -15.75 0.62 25.74
CA ASP A 11 -16.12 -0.79 25.91
C ASP A 11 -15.31 -1.66 24.96
N LEU A 12 -14.39 -2.42 25.51
CA LEU A 12 -13.41 -3.20 24.75
C LEU A 12 -14.02 -4.47 24.16
N HIS A 13 -15.09 -5.00 24.78
CA HIS A 13 -15.78 -6.18 24.31
C HIS A 13 -16.87 -5.85 23.28
N ALA A 14 -17.50 -4.69 23.42
CA ALA A 14 -18.41 -4.14 22.41
C ALA A 14 -17.67 -3.35 21.31
N HIS A 15 -16.34 -3.20 21.43
CA HIS A 15 -15.49 -2.49 20.44
C HIS A 15 -15.88 -1.01 20.28
N LEU A 16 -16.30 -0.34 21.35
CA LEU A 16 -16.82 1.03 21.29
C LEU A 16 -15.83 2.07 21.84
N PHE A 17 -15.45 3.01 21.00
CA PHE A 17 -14.83 4.27 21.41
C PHE A 17 -15.92 5.29 21.77
N SER A 18 -15.71 6.04 22.84
CA SER A 18 -16.45 7.28 23.10
C SER A 18 -15.60 8.46 22.68
N VAL A 19 -16.15 9.33 21.85
CA VAL A 19 -15.46 10.52 21.35
C VAL A 19 -16.25 11.77 21.73
N GLN A 20 -15.53 12.82 22.12
CA GLN A 20 -16.08 14.15 22.36
C GLN A 20 -15.34 15.17 21.49
N LEU A 21 -16.07 16.11 20.90
CA LEU A 21 -15.53 17.24 20.17
C LEU A 21 -16.17 18.52 20.72
N THR A 22 -15.37 19.43 21.24
CA THR A 22 -15.82 20.77 21.64
C THR A 22 -15.31 21.81 20.65
N CYS A 23 -16.21 22.63 20.16
CA CYS A 23 -15.98 23.73 19.25
C CYS A 23 -16.51 25.01 19.89
N ASP A 24 -15.63 25.98 20.11
CA ASP A 24 -16.01 27.33 20.63
C ASP A 24 -16.48 28.19 19.46
N ASN A 25 -17.46 29.07 19.72
CA ASN A 25 -18.08 29.98 18.72
C ASN A 25 -18.53 29.26 17.44
N PRO A 26 -19.46 28.28 17.55
CA PRO A 26 -19.98 27.59 16.39
C PRO A 26 -20.72 28.54 15.44
N ASN A 27 -20.97 28.09 14.21
CA ASN A 27 -21.69 28.87 13.22
C ASN A 27 -23.08 29.26 13.78
N PRO A 28 -23.42 30.57 13.86
CA PRO A 28 -24.67 31.04 14.44
C PRO A 28 -25.93 30.62 13.65
N LEU A 29 -25.79 30.12 12.43
CA LEU A 29 -26.89 29.56 11.64
C LEU A 29 -27.02 28.04 11.79
N GLY A 30 -26.19 27.43 12.65
CA GLY A 30 -26.08 26.01 12.86
C GLY A 30 -24.73 25.44 12.36
N GLN A 31 -24.07 24.68 13.23
CA GLN A 31 -22.74 24.13 12.93
C GLN A 31 -22.86 22.79 12.20
N VAL A 32 -22.23 22.71 11.06
CA VAL A 32 -22.10 21.45 10.31
C VAL A 32 -20.82 20.73 10.72
N PHE A 33 -20.95 19.41 10.90
CA PHE A 33 -19.86 18.48 11.21
C PHE A 33 -19.82 17.38 10.16
N ALA A 34 -18.63 16.98 9.74
CA ALA A 34 -18.41 15.92 8.76
C ALA A 34 -17.42 14.88 9.28
N LEU A 35 -17.59 13.62 8.90
CA LEU A 35 -16.56 12.59 9.05
C LEU A 35 -16.05 12.23 7.65
N PRO A 36 -14.71 12.12 7.45
CA PRO A 36 -14.18 11.69 6.17
C PRO A 36 -14.80 10.38 5.66
N ASN A 37 -14.92 10.24 4.33
CA ASN A 37 -15.37 9.00 3.72
C ASN A 37 -14.22 8.07 3.35
N TRP A 38 -13.00 8.58 3.31
CA TRP A 38 -11.78 7.86 2.97
C TRP A 38 -10.57 8.42 3.71
N ILE A 39 -9.42 7.77 3.55
CA ILE A 39 -8.15 8.18 4.14
C ILE A 39 -7.09 8.32 3.03
N PRO A 40 -6.29 9.42 2.99
CA PRO A 40 -5.18 9.58 2.06
C PRO A 40 -4.22 8.38 2.12
N GLY A 41 -3.74 7.93 0.97
CA GLY A 41 -2.97 6.70 0.82
C GLY A 41 -3.80 5.45 0.52
N SER A 42 -5.16 5.54 0.60
CA SER A 42 -6.03 4.40 0.30
C SER A 42 -7.23 4.84 -0.52
N TYR A 43 -7.19 4.59 -1.81
CA TYR A 43 -8.15 5.09 -2.82
C TYR A 43 -9.45 4.26 -2.86
N LEU A 44 -10.11 4.18 -1.71
CA LEU A 44 -11.38 3.47 -1.52
C LEU A 44 -12.29 4.28 -0.60
N ILE A 45 -13.52 4.54 -1.02
CA ILE A 45 -14.57 5.10 -0.17
C ILE A 45 -14.96 4.04 0.87
N ARG A 46 -14.72 4.35 2.15
CA ARG A 46 -14.95 3.44 3.28
C ARG A 46 -16.20 3.75 4.07
N ASP A 47 -16.74 5.00 3.88
CA ASP A 47 -17.92 5.47 4.59
C ASP A 47 -17.80 5.30 6.12
N PHE A 48 -16.73 5.83 6.72
CA PHE A 48 -16.42 5.67 8.16
C PHE A 48 -17.60 6.05 9.06
N ALA A 49 -18.45 6.99 8.61
CA ALA A 49 -19.65 7.43 9.32
C ALA A 49 -20.68 6.32 9.60
N LYS A 50 -20.60 5.18 8.88
CA LYS A 50 -21.42 3.98 9.18
C LYS A 50 -21.14 3.40 10.56
N ASN A 51 -19.95 3.65 11.11
CA ASN A 51 -19.51 3.17 12.40
C ASN A 51 -19.94 4.06 13.59
N ILE A 52 -20.53 5.23 13.35
CA ILE A 52 -21.12 6.07 14.40
C ILE A 52 -22.41 5.43 14.89
N VAL A 53 -22.39 4.92 16.13
CA VAL A 53 -23.50 4.22 16.77
C VAL A 53 -24.50 5.19 17.38
N SER A 54 -23.99 6.24 18.00
CA SER A 54 -24.80 7.29 18.62
C SER A 54 -24.12 8.65 18.49
N ILE A 55 -24.91 9.72 18.41
CA ILE A 55 -24.42 11.10 18.39
C ILE A 55 -25.41 12.01 19.10
N SER A 56 -24.89 12.93 19.90
CA SER A 56 -25.64 13.96 20.60
C SER A 56 -24.83 15.25 20.71
N ALA A 57 -25.51 16.37 20.92
CA ALA A 57 -24.88 17.67 21.09
C ALA A 57 -25.40 18.36 22.34
N VAL A 58 -24.51 19.10 23.01
CA VAL A 58 -24.79 19.89 24.21
C VAL A 58 -24.12 21.25 24.09
N SER A 59 -24.82 22.34 24.50
CA SER A 59 -24.28 23.68 24.65
C SER A 59 -24.77 24.27 25.99
N CYS A 60 -23.89 24.86 26.76
CA CYS A 60 -24.20 25.45 28.09
C CYS A 60 -24.97 24.50 29.04
N GLY A 61 -24.70 23.18 28.94
CA GLY A 61 -25.38 22.15 29.73
C GLY A 61 -26.74 21.67 29.16
N GLU A 62 -27.28 22.36 28.17
CA GLU A 62 -28.56 22.06 27.53
C GLU A 62 -28.37 21.22 26.26
N ARG A 63 -29.32 20.34 25.98
CA ARG A 63 -29.32 19.52 24.77
C ARG A 63 -29.57 20.35 23.52
N VAL A 64 -28.68 20.26 22.54
CA VAL A 64 -28.86 20.87 21.22
C VAL A 64 -29.33 19.78 20.25
N LEU A 65 -30.35 20.12 19.44
CA LEU A 65 -30.82 19.20 18.40
C LEU A 65 -29.74 19.06 17.32
N ILE A 66 -29.39 17.81 16.97
CA ILE A 66 -28.51 17.50 15.87
C ILE A 66 -29.26 16.63 14.87
N LYS A 67 -29.12 16.93 13.56
CA LYS A 67 -29.79 16.24 12.46
C LYS A 67 -28.74 15.76 11.47
N LYS A 68 -28.87 14.50 11.00
CA LYS A 68 -28.06 13.97 9.91
C LYS A 68 -28.53 14.57 8.59
N LEU A 69 -27.61 15.13 7.78
CA LEU A 69 -27.90 15.75 6.48
C LEU A 69 -27.78 14.74 5.34
N ASP A 70 -26.73 13.94 5.37
CA ASP A 70 -26.43 12.90 4.39
C ASP A 70 -25.62 11.75 5.04
N LYS A 71 -24.87 10.98 4.24
CA LYS A 71 -24.16 9.78 4.74
C LYS A 71 -23.12 10.11 5.82
N ASN A 72 -22.47 11.29 5.78
CA ASN A 72 -21.33 11.65 6.63
C ASN A 72 -21.38 13.06 7.22
N HIS A 73 -22.49 13.81 7.05
CA HIS A 73 -22.68 15.15 7.59
C HIS A 73 -23.82 15.24 8.59
N TRP A 74 -23.62 16.06 9.62
CA TRP A 74 -24.62 16.41 10.64
C TRP A 74 -24.66 17.91 10.84
N ILE A 75 -25.82 18.47 11.08
CA ILE A 75 -26.01 19.87 11.48
C ILE A 75 -26.57 19.93 12.90
N ALA A 76 -25.93 20.70 13.75
CA ALA A 76 -26.49 21.11 15.05
C ALA A 76 -27.24 22.41 14.92
N ASN A 77 -28.36 22.54 15.66
CA ASN A 77 -29.09 23.80 15.71
C ASN A 77 -28.20 24.94 16.23
N PRO A 78 -28.52 26.20 15.88
CA PRO A 78 -27.86 27.38 16.42
C PRO A 78 -27.72 27.33 17.93
N CYS A 79 -26.56 27.68 18.44
CA CYS A 79 -26.26 27.81 19.87
C CYS A 79 -25.18 28.88 20.07
N GLU A 80 -25.12 29.43 21.27
CA GLU A 80 -24.14 30.45 21.65
C GLU A 80 -22.93 29.82 22.34
N ASP A 81 -21.83 30.57 22.42
CA ASP A 81 -20.57 30.28 23.10
C ASP A 81 -19.82 29.03 22.60
N SER A 82 -20.29 27.83 22.94
CA SER A 82 -19.62 26.59 22.56
C SER A 82 -20.60 25.44 22.40
N ILE A 83 -20.21 24.47 21.55
CA ILE A 83 -20.94 23.22 21.36
C ILE A 83 -20.02 22.03 21.60
N THR A 84 -20.52 21.04 22.35
CA THR A 84 -19.84 19.78 22.55
C THR A 84 -20.65 18.64 21.95
N LEU A 85 -20.08 17.96 20.94
CA LEU A 85 -20.60 16.70 20.43
C LEU A 85 -20.08 15.55 21.29
N LYS A 86 -20.96 14.56 21.55
CA LYS A 86 -20.61 13.27 22.15
C LYS A 86 -21.14 12.17 21.25
N TYR A 87 -20.26 11.30 20.82
CA TYR A 87 -20.61 10.20 19.93
C TYR A 87 -19.81 8.95 20.22
N GLU A 88 -20.35 7.83 19.78
CA GLU A 88 -19.74 6.50 19.95
C GLU A 88 -19.42 5.93 18.58
N ILE A 89 -18.24 5.31 18.47
CA ILE A 89 -17.75 4.69 17.23
C ILE A 89 -17.46 3.21 17.49
N TYR A 90 -18.03 2.36 16.68
CA TYR A 90 -17.67 0.94 16.61
C TYR A 90 -16.36 0.78 15.82
N GLY A 91 -15.33 0.24 16.47
CA GLY A 91 -14.00 0.04 15.88
C GLY A 91 -13.63 -1.44 15.91
N PHE A 92 -13.82 -2.17 14.81
CA PHE A 92 -13.42 -3.58 14.72
C PHE A 92 -12.90 -3.94 13.33
N ASP A 93 -12.21 -3.00 12.70
CA ASP A 93 -11.54 -3.20 11.41
C ASP A 93 -10.03 -3.25 11.64
N LEU A 94 -9.42 -4.41 11.40
CA LEU A 94 -7.98 -4.67 11.59
C LEU A 94 -7.09 -4.01 10.52
N SER A 95 -7.67 -3.43 9.48
CA SER A 95 -6.93 -2.70 8.47
C SER A 95 -6.10 -1.57 9.10
N PRO A 96 -4.89 -1.26 8.59
CA PRO A 96 -4.13 -0.07 9.02
C PRO A 96 -4.81 1.24 8.63
N ARG A 97 -5.98 1.19 8.01
CA ARG A 97 -6.71 2.34 7.40
C ARG A 97 -7.94 2.79 8.18
N SER A 98 -8.28 2.15 9.29
CA SER A 98 -9.55 2.36 10.01
C SER A 98 -9.35 2.47 11.52
N ALA A 99 -10.30 1.96 12.32
CA ALA A 99 -10.24 1.87 13.77
C ALA A 99 -10.47 0.45 14.25
N TYR A 100 -9.73 0.04 15.29
CA TYR A 100 -9.84 -1.26 15.94
C TYR A 100 -9.76 -1.12 17.44
N LEU A 101 -10.65 -1.79 18.16
CA LEU A 101 -10.66 -1.87 19.61
C LEU A 101 -10.94 -3.30 20.07
N SER A 102 -10.13 -3.79 20.97
CA SER A 102 -10.32 -5.09 21.64
C SER A 102 -9.79 -5.01 23.07
N SER A 103 -9.86 -6.14 23.79
CA SER A 103 -9.24 -6.26 25.10
C SER A 103 -7.71 -6.15 25.10
N GLU A 104 -7.06 -6.25 23.97
CA GLU A 104 -5.60 -6.29 23.84
C GLU A 104 -5.02 -5.05 23.19
N ARG A 105 -5.85 -4.28 22.44
CA ARG A 105 -5.36 -3.23 21.57
C ARG A 105 -6.46 -2.21 21.24
N ALA A 106 -6.10 -0.93 21.20
CA ALA A 106 -6.85 0.12 20.52
C ALA A 106 -5.96 0.74 19.44
N PHE A 107 -6.50 0.88 18.25
CA PHE A 107 -5.84 1.55 17.13
C PHE A 107 -6.86 2.41 16.40
N PHE A 108 -6.45 3.58 15.93
CA PHE A 108 -7.28 4.39 15.06
C PHE A 108 -6.47 5.37 14.21
N ASN A 109 -6.96 5.62 13.01
CA ASN A 109 -6.63 6.80 12.22
C ASN A 109 -7.64 7.91 12.53
N GLY A 110 -7.19 9.13 12.65
CA GLY A 110 -8.05 10.28 12.98
C GLY A 110 -9.21 10.45 12.00
N SER A 111 -9.01 10.17 10.71
CA SER A 111 -10.05 10.19 9.65
C SER A 111 -11.23 9.26 9.92
N SER A 112 -11.04 8.18 10.68
CA SER A 112 -12.10 7.22 11.01
C SER A 112 -12.85 7.53 12.30
N VAL A 113 -12.35 8.48 13.13
CA VAL A 113 -12.90 8.72 14.48
C VAL A 113 -13.17 10.19 14.81
N PHE A 114 -12.49 11.15 14.17
CA PHE A 114 -12.64 12.57 14.53
C PHE A 114 -13.53 13.31 13.55
N LEU A 115 -14.69 13.78 14.01
CA LEU A 115 -15.56 14.67 13.26
C LEU A 115 -14.87 16.03 13.04
N LYS A 116 -15.00 16.57 11.83
CA LYS A 116 -14.51 17.88 11.42
C LYS A 116 -15.64 18.91 11.50
N PRO A 117 -15.57 19.98 12.29
CA PRO A 117 -16.50 21.10 12.18
C PRO A 117 -16.14 21.92 10.95
N LEU A 118 -17.08 22.11 10.01
CA LEU A 118 -16.84 22.86 8.79
C LEU A 118 -16.61 24.35 9.09
N GLY A 119 -15.59 24.91 8.43
CA GLY A 119 -15.14 26.30 8.65
C GLY A 119 -14.07 26.44 9.74
N PHE A 120 -13.63 25.30 10.35
CA PHE A 120 -12.60 25.28 11.40
C PHE A 120 -11.38 24.44 11.01
N GLU A 121 -11.23 24.08 9.73
CA GLU A 121 -10.21 23.18 9.22
C GLU A 121 -8.79 23.63 9.56
N GLY A 122 -8.55 24.95 9.60
CA GLY A 122 -7.26 25.55 9.95
C GLY A 122 -7.02 25.74 11.46
N SER A 123 -8.00 25.41 12.32
CA SER A 123 -7.87 25.59 13.77
C SER A 123 -6.96 24.54 14.36
N SER A 124 -6.11 24.93 15.34
CA SER A 124 -5.32 23.98 16.13
C SER A 124 -6.22 22.99 16.86
N CYS A 125 -5.69 21.78 17.10
CA CYS A 125 -6.41 20.73 17.79
C CYS A 125 -5.66 20.32 19.07
N GLU A 126 -6.40 20.15 20.16
CA GLU A 126 -5.94 19.46 21.38
C GLU A 126 -6.67 18.13 21.48
N VAL A 127 -5.95 17.07 21.75
CA VAL A 127 -6.50 15.71 21.80
C VAL A 127 -6.15 15.05 23.12
N VAL A 128 -7.17 14.75 23.91
CA VAL A 128 -7.05 13.96 25.13
C VAL A 128 -7.33 12.49 24.80
N ILE A 129 -6.32 11.65 24.88
CA ILE A 129 -6.44 10.20 24.72
C ILE A 129 -6.43 9.57 26.11
N LYS A 130 -7.55 8.98 26.49
CA LYS A 130 -7.65 8.26 27.77
C LYS A 130 -7.32 6.80 27.63
N TYR A 131 -6.66 6.24 28.64
CA TYR A 131 -6.47 4.81 28.76
C TYR A 131 -7.77 4.13 29.22
N PRO A 132 -7.96 2.80 28.96
CA PRO A 132 -9.13 2.07 29.40
C PRO A 132 -9.28 2.12 30.92
N GLU A 133 -10.49 2.42 31.40
CA GLU A 133 -10.79 2.45 32.85
C GLU A 133 -11.02 1.03 33.41
N ASN A 134 -10.57 0.79 34.64
CA ASN A 134 -11.00 -0.32 35.53
C ASN A 134 -10.66 -1.78 35.17
N ASP A 135 -9.55 -2.07 34.51
CA ASP A 135 -9.09 -3.45 34.42
C ASP A 135 -7.60 -3.58 34.80
N GLN A 136 -7.30 -4.32 35.88
CA GLN A 136 -5.93 -4.57 36.37
C GLN A 136 -5.03 -5.25 35.32
N SER A 137 -5.61 -5.94 34.34
CA SER A 137 -4.88 -6.58 33.25
C SER A 137 -4.33 -5.59 32.20
N ARG A 138 -4.63 -4.28 32.33
CA ARG A 138 -4.31 -3.23 31.34
C ARG A 138 -3.54 -2.04 31.91
N SER A 139 -3.01 -2.17 33.12
CA SER A 139 -2.09 -1.18 33.69
C SER A 139 -0.85 -0.93 32.82
N ASP A 140 -0.59 -1.82 31.85
CA ASP A 140 0.62 -1.83 31.02
C ASP A 140 0.41 -1.30 29.59
N TRP A 141 -0.77 -0.77 29.28
CA TRP A 141 -0.97 -0.12 27.98
C TRP A 141 -0.23 1.21 27.91
N ASP A 142 0.49 1.40 26.83
CA ASP A 142 1.08 2.69 26.46
C ASP A 142 0.46 3.21 25.18
N CYS A 143 0.71 4.47 24.85
CA CYS A 143 0.23 5.14 23.65
C CYS A 143 1.43 5.50 22.75
N ALA A 144 1.38 5.07 21.51
CA ALA A 144 2.36 5.37 20.48
C ALA A 144 1.69 6.16 19.35
N THR A 145 2.21 7.33 19.07
CA THR A 145 1.82 8.24 17.99
C THR A 145 2.92 9.27 17.79
N THR A 146 2.93 9.95 16.65
CA THR A 146 3.81 11.10 16.37
C THR A 146 3.12 12.45 16.57
N LEU A 147 1.93 12.50 17.16
CA LEU A 147 1.32 13.75 17.64
C LEU A 147 2.21 14.42 18.69
N ASN A 148 2.25 15.74 18.71
CA ASN A 148 3.05 16.48 19.68
C ASN A 148 2.51 16.31 21.11
N LEU A 149 3.27 15.62 21.96
CA LEU A 149 2.90 15.37 23.35
C LEU A 149 2.98 16.65 24.19
N SER A 150 1.87 17.06 24.81
CA SER A 150 1.81 18.17 25.76
C SER A 150 1.99 17.72 27.21
N SER A 151 1.30 16.64 27.59
CA SER A 151 1.43 16.05 28.91
C SER A 151 0.94 14.59 28.93
N LYS A 152 1.44 13.80 29.87
CA LYS A 152 1.05 12.40 30.05
C LYS A 152 1.04 12.04 31.54
N ASN A 153 0.04 11.26 31.94
CA ASN A 153 -0.02 10.59 33.24
C ASN A 153 -0.56 9.16 33.08
N ASN A 154 -0.83 8.48 34.18
CA ASN A 154 -1.31 7.08 34.17
C ASN A 154 -2.75 6.91 33.63
N GLU A 155 -3.52 8.00 33.47
CA GLU A 155 -4.92 7.93 33.04
C GLU A 155 -5.11 8.39 31.60
N GLN A 156 -4.24 9.31 31.13
CA GLN A 156 -4.38 9.95 29.82
C GLN A 156 -3.09 10.56 29.32
N ALA A 157 -3.04 10.75 28.01
CA ALA A 157 -2.06 11.59 27.34
C ALA A 157 -2.78 12.73 26.59
N ILE A 158 -2.19 13.92 26.58
CA ILE A 158 -2.71 15.10 25.89
C ILE A 158 -1.72 15.46 24.78
N TYR A 159 -2.24 15.56 23.58
CA TYR A 159 -1.49 15.86 22.38
C TYR A 159 -2.04 17.10 21.68
N THR A 160 -1.24 17.67 20.77
CA THR A 160 -1.66 18.79 19.92
C THR A 160 -1.35 18.49 18.45
N ALA A 161 -2.20 19.04 17.57
CA ALA A 161 -1.99 19.11 16.13
C ALA A 161 -2.22 20.54 15.62
N LYS A 162 -1.55 20.90 14.52
CA LYS A 162 -1.59 22.26 13.95
C LYS A 162 -2.97 22.61 13.41
N ASN A 163 -3.66 21.64 12.84
CA ASN A 163 -4.99 21.77 12.23
C ASN A 163 -5.62 20.37 12.09
N TYR A 164 -6.83 20.29 11.53
CA TYR A 164 -7.53 19.01 11.34
C TYR A 164 -6.79 18.04 10.39
N GLN A 165 -6.19 18.53 9.31
CA GLN A 165 -5.42 17.71 8.37
C GLN A 165 -4.21 17.06 9.06
N ASP A 166 -3.48 17.84 9.86
CA ASP A 166 -2.36 17.36 10.66
C ASP A 166 -2.83 16.33 11.70
N LEU A 167 -3.99 16.58 12.36
CA LEU A 167 -4.57 15.64 13.32
C LEU A 167 -4.85 14.26 12.74
N ILE A 168 -5.43 14.19 11.54
CA ILE A 168 -5.82 12.91 10.94
C ILE A 168 -4.67 12.16 10.27
N ASP A 169 -3.50 12.78 10.12
CA ASP A 169 -2.29 12.16 9.55
C ASP A 169 -1.38 11.53 10.62
N HIS A 170 -1.84 11.41 11.84
CA HIS A 170 -1.13 10.75 12.94
C HIS A 170 -1.96 9.57 13.48
N PRO A 171 -1.65 8.35 13.09
CA PRO A 171 -2.28 7.16 13.67
C PRO A 171 -1.91 7.01 15.14
N VAL A 172 -2.79 6.38 15.89
CA VAL A 172 -2.60 6.13 17.32
C VAL A 172 -2.73 4.63 17.60
N GLU A 173 -1.73 4.09 18.28
CA GLU A 173 -1.71 2.74 18.82
C GLU A 173 -1.71 2.79 20.35
N MET A 174 -2.58 2.03 20.99
CA MET A 174 -2.62 1.86 22.45
C MET A 174 -2.64 0.37 22.76
N ALA A 175 -1.59 -0.14 23.37
CA ALA A 175 -1.42 -1.55 23.70
C ALA A 175 -0.25 -1.76 24.66
N ASN A 176 -0.08 -2.99 25.13
CA ASN A 176 1.21 -3.46 25.62
C ASN A 176 2.03 -3.93 24.43
N PHE A 177 2.87 -3.07 23.89
CA PHE A 177 3.70 -3.32 22.71
C PHE A 177 5.18 -3.39 23.07
N THR A 178 5.96 -4.12 22.29
CA THR A 178 7.43 -4.00 22.32
C THR A 178 7.83 -2.74 21.58
N ARG A 179 8.60 -1.84 22.24
CA ARG A 179 9.14 -0.62 21.61
C ARG A 179 10.66 -0.67 21.61
N PHE A 180 11.26 -0.29 20.48
CA PHE A 180 12.68 -0.03 20.40
C PHE A 180 12.96 1.22 19.56
N GLU A 181 14.08 1.87 19.88
CA GLU A 181 14.50 3.12 19.26
C GLU A 181 15.83 2.94 18.55
N PHE A 182 16.07 3.76 17.54
CA PHE A 182 17.31 3.81 16.80
C PHE A 182 17.49 5.20 16.15
N LYS A 183 18.68 5.44 15.58
CA LYS A 183 18.95 6.65 14.79
C LYS A 183 19.49 6.27 13.42
N ALA A 184 19.01 6.94 12.38
CA ALA A 184 19.57 6.93 11.04
C ALA A 184 19.97 8.36 10.68
N ASN A 185 21.24 8.61 10.33
CA ASN A 185 21.78 9.95 10.07
C ASN A 185 21.41 11.00 11.16
N ASN A 186 21.50 10.60 12.42
CA ASN A 186 21.12 11.39 13.61
C ASN A 186 19.61 11.67 13.77
N VAL A 187 18.75 11.31 12.84
CA VAL A 187 17.29 11.42 12.95
C VAL A 187 16.77 10.32 13.87
N PRO A 188 15.95 10.64 14.88
CA PRO A 188 15.34 9.65 15.77
C PRO A 188 14.29 8.82 15.04
N HIS A 189 14.31 7.51 15.28
CA HIS A 189 13.30 6.56 14.80
C HIS A 189 12.87 5.65 15.93
N ALA A 190 11.64 5.16 15.85
CA ALA A 190 11.14 4.12 16.73
C ALA A 190 10.29 3.11 15.95
N MET A 191 10.22 1.88 16.47
CA MET A 191 9.23 0.90 16.05
C MET A 191 8.51 0.36 17.26
N THR A 192 7.18 0.25 17.16
CA THR A 192 6.37 -0.54 18.09
C THR A 192 5.91 -1.81 17.41
N ILE A 193 5.93 -2.92 18.12
CA ILE A 193 5.43 -4.23 17.67
C ILE A 193 4.33 -4.66 18.62
N THR A 194 3.11 -4.71 18.14
CA THR A 194 1.93 -5.16 18.86
C THR A 194 1.54 -6.57 18.43
N GLY A 195 1.18 -7.41 19.37
CA GLY A 195 0.84 -8.82 19.15
C GLY A 195 1.95 -9.76 19.61
N ASP A 196 1.64 -11.07 19.60
CA ASP A 196 2.56 -12.11 20.05
C ASP A 196 3.65 -12.36 18.99
N HIS A 197 4.93 -12.20 19.38
CA HIS A 197 6.09 -12.33 18.49
C HIS A 197 7.35 -12.78 19.25
N SER A 198 8.31 -13.36 18.52
CA SER A 198 9.65 -13.75 19.00
C SER A 198 10.76 -13.09 18.19
N THR A 199 10.58 -11.81 17.87
CA THR A 199 11.43 -11.05 16.96
C THR A 199 12.84 -10.86 17.53
N ASP A 200 13.86 -11.13 16.71
CA ASP A 200 15.22 -10.63 16.96
C ASP A 200 15.27 -9.11 16.72
N ILE A 201 15.04 -8.37 17.80
CA ILE A 201 15.03 -6.89 17.79
C ILE A 201 16.38 -6.31 17.35
N SER A 202 17.48 -6.97 17.70
CA SER A 202 18.82 -6.47 17.37
C SER A 202 19.04 -6.49 15.86
N ARG A 203 18.64 -7.57 15.21
CA ARG A 203 18.72 -7.71 13.78
C ARG A 203 17.77 -6.75 13.07
N LEU A 204 16.49 -6.75 13.44
CA LEU A 204 15.50 -5.87 12.82
C LEU A 204 15.92 -4.40 12.91
N ARG A 205 16.44 -3.98 14.08
CA ARG A 205 16.97 -2.63 14.28
C ARG A 205 18.14 -2.31 13.33
N ALA A 206 19.09 -3.23 13.16
CA ALA A 206 20.24 -3.02 12.28
C ALA A 206 19.82 -2.87 10.82
N ASP A 207 18.89 -3.72 10.35
CA ASP A 207 18.38 -3.67 8.97
C ASP A 207 17.58 -2.38 8.72
N LEU A 208 16.73 -1.96 9.67
CA LEU A 208 15.99 -0.68 9.58
C LEU A 208 16.93 0.54 9.58
N ILE A 209 18.01 0.53 10.36
CA ILE A 209 19.01 1.60 10.30
C ILE A 209 19.60 1.71 8.89
N SER A 210 19.94 0.58 8.27
CA SER A 210 20.51 0.55 6.92
C SER A 210 19.53 1.08 5.88
N ILE A 211 18.25 0.67 5.94
CA ILE A 211 17.18 1.12 5.04
C ILE A 211 16.95 2.63 5.21
N CYS A 212 16.68 3.08 6.44
CA CYS A 212 16.37 4.49 6.69
C CYS A 212 17.55 5.40 6.33
N LYS A 213 18.79 4.97 6.65
CA LYS A 213 20.01 5.70 6.26
C LYS A 213 20.12 5.83 4.75
N HIS A 214 19.87 4.73 4.00
CA HIS A 214 19.91 4.75 2.55
C HIS A 214 18.92 5.76 1.96
N HIS A 215 17.66 5.77 2.42
CA HIS A 215 16.65 6.72 1.92
C HIS A 215 17.00 8.18 2.27
N ILE A 216 17.50 8.45 3.47
CA ILE A 216 17.96 9.80 3.85
C ILE A 216 19.13 10.24 2.96
N ASP A 217 20.11 9.36 2.73
CA ASP A 217 21.25 9.67 1.86
C ASP A 217 20.82 9.86 0.39
N PHE A 218 19.79 9.12 -0.05
CA PHE A 218 19.25 9.21 -1.41
C PHE A 218 18.64 10.57 -1.72
N PHE A 219 17.83 11.13 -0.82
CA PHE A 219 17.18 12.44 -1.00
C PHE A 219 18.02 13.63 -0.49
N GLY A 220 19.13 13.38 0.22
CA GLY A 220 19.95 14.40 0.83
C GLY A 220 19.69 14.57 2.33
N THR A 221 20.39 15.51 2.96
CA THR A 221 20.41 15.67 4.42
C THR A 221 19.13 16.29 5.01
N GLU A 222 18.31 16.94 4.20
CA GLU A 222 17.04 17.50 4.64
C GLU A 222 15.95 16.43 4.59
N VAL A 223 15.46 16.05 5.77
CA VAL A 223 14.36 15.10 5.91
C VAL A 223 13.04 15.83 6.21
N PRO A 224 11.88 15.33 5.75
CA PRO A 224 10.60 16.02 5.93
C PRO A 224 9.99 15.85 7.34
N PHE A 225 10.74 15.31 8.30
CA PHE A 225 10.28 15.01 9.67
C PHE A 225 11.42 15.13 10.70
N ASP A 226 11.07 15.41 11.95
CA ASP A 226 12.01 15.46 13.07
C ASP A 226 12.21 14.08 13.72
N GLU A 227 11.24 13.20 13.62
CA GLU A 227 11.25 11.80 14.07
C GLU A 227 10.37 10.94 13.18
N TYR A 228 10.59 9.60 13.17
CA TYR A 228 9.74 8.66 12.43
C TYR A 228 9.35 7.44 13.26
N LEU A 229 8.07 7.02 13.17
CA LEU A 229 7.52 5.92 13.94
C LEU A 229 6.91 4.84 13.04
N PHE A 230 7.39 3.61 13.18
CA PHE A 230 6.78 2.42 12.59
C PHE A 230 5.82 1.77 13.62
N LEU A 231 4.52 1.78 13.34
CA LEU A 231 3.49 1.08 14.13
C LEU A 231 3.22 -0.28 13.48
N THR A 232 3.68 -1.37 14.09
CA THR A 232 3.61 -2.70 13.47
C THR A 232 2.68 -3.62 14.24
N LEU A 233 1.63 -4.10 13.58
CA LEU A 233 0.73 -5.15 14.09
C LEU A 233 1.15 -6.51 13.55
N VAL A 234 1.46 -7.44 14.43
CA VAL A 234 1.82 -8.83 14.09
C VAL A 234 0.61 -9.75 14.22
N ARG A 235 0.34 -10.52 13.18
CA ARG A 235 -0.80 -11.44 13.09
C ARG A 235 -0.38 -12.84 12.61
N THR A 236 -1.31 -13.77 12.60
CA THR A 236 -1.11 -15.07 11.94
C THR A 236 -1.09 -14.94 10.41
N LYS A 237 -1.91 -14.02 9.88
CA LYS A 237 -2.01 -13.65 8.46
C LYS A 237 -2.31 -12.15 8.38
N GLY A 238 -1.84 -11.52 7.34
CA GLY A 238 -2.05 -10.11 7.07
C GLY A 238 -0.80 -9.50 6.45
N TYR A 239 -0.97 -8.52 5.63
CA TYR A 239 0.10 -7.75 5.00
C TYR A 239 -0.45 -6.41 4.50
N GLY A 240 0.30 -5.37 4.63
CA GLY A 240 0.04 -4.05 4.11
C GLY A 240 0.49 -2.95 5.04
N GLY A 241 0.59 -1.76 4.47
CA GLY A 241 0.95 -0.55 5.17
C GLY A 241 -0.02 0.59 4.86
N LEU A 242 0.20 1.68 5.54
CA LEU A 242 -0.36 2.98 5.24
C LEU A 242 0.63 4.05 5.69
N GLU A 243 1.03 4.85 4.72
CA GLU A 243 1.97 5.94 4.90
C GLU A 243 1.34 7.15 5.60
N HIS A 244 2.13 7.79 6.45
CA HIS A 244 1.84 9.08 7.09
C HIS A 244 3.06 9.98 7.00
N LYS A 245 2.92 11.26 7.34
CA LYS A 245 4.00 12.24 7.18
C LYS A 245 5.30 11.84 7.90
N ASN A 246 5.20 11.35 9.12
CA ASN A 246 6.33 10.96 9.96
C ASN A 246 6.08 9.65 10.71
N SER A 247 5.21 8.81 10.17
CA SER A 247 4.95 7.47 10.68
C SER A 247 4.36 6.57 9.60
N THR A 248 4.29 5.29 9.88
CA THR A 248 3.54 4.32 9.08
C THR A 248 2.86 3.29 9.98
N SER A 249 1.70 2.82 9.53
CA SER A 249 0.99 1.70 10.16
C SER A 249 1.15 0.44 9.32
N LEU A 250 1.76 -0.59 9.89
CA LEU A 250 2.12 -1.83 9.21
C LEU A 250 1.36 -3.02 9.79
N ILE A 251 1.02 -3.98 8.93
CA ILE A 251 0.54 -5.31 9.33
C ILE A 251 1.42 -6.36 8.67
N CYS A 252 1.95 -7.29 9.45
CA CYS A 252 2.71 -8.43 8.96
C CYS A 252 2.33 -9.73 9.68
N SER A 253 2.74 -10.86 9.10
CA SER A 253 2.64 -12.15 9.76
C SER A 253 3.86 -12.41 10.64
N ARG A 254 3.70 -13.33 11.64
CA ARG A 254 4.85 -13.73 12.49
C ARG A 254 6.03 -14.29 11.73
N LYS A 255 5.80 -14.89 10.55
CA LYS A 255 6.85 -15.46 9.71
C LYS A 255 7.72 -14.40 9.03
N GLU A 256 7.18 -13.20 8.87
CA GLU A 256 7.84 -12.08 8.20
C GLU A 256 8.79 -11.30 9.14
N LEU A 257 8.82 -11.62 10.43
CA LEU A 257 9.78 -11.04 11.37
C LEU A 257 11.00 -11.96 11.56
N PRO A 258 12.22 -11.38 11.75
CA PRO A 258 13.42 -12.15 11.98
C PRO A 258 13.39 -12.80 13.37
N THR A 259 13.90 -14.03 13.49
CA THR A 259 14.01 -14.77 14.75
C THR A 259 15.42 -15.30 14.92
N LEU A 260 15.84 -15.54 16.17
CA LEU A 260 17.20 -16.01 16.47
C LEU A 260 17.53 -17.39 15.86
N ASP A 261 16.52 -18.23 15.66
CA ASP A 261 16.65 -19.55 15.01
C ASP A 261 16.71 -19.50 13.48
N ARG A 262 16.42 -18.32 12.88
CA ARG A 262 16.50 -18.09 11.44
C ARG A 262 17.31 -16.82 11.13
N PRO A 263 18.63 -16.89 11.29
CA PRO A 263 19.50 -15.71 11.17
C PRO A 263 19.68 -15.20 9.74
N GLU A 264 19.34 -15.99 8.71
CA GLU A 264 19.51 -15.61 7.31
C GLU A 264 18.33 -14.78 6.80
N ILE A 265 18.59 -13.93 5.79
CA ILE A 265 17.55 -13.26 5.04
C ILE A 265 16.75 -14.32 4.26
N ASN A 266 15.44 -14.27 4.34
CA ASN A 266 14.53 -15.18 3.67
C ASN A 266 13.39 -14.40 3.00
N PRO A 267 12.64 -14.99 2.06
CA PRO A 267 11.61 -14.27 1.30
C PRO A 267 10.53 -13.62 2.16
N ASP A 268 10.12 -14.25 3.27
CA ASP A 268 9.11 -13.69 4.16
C ASP A 268 9.64 -12.42 4.87
N TYR A 269 10.86 -12.48 5.40
CA TYR A 269 11.47 -11.31 6.05
C TYR A 269 11.83 -10.21 5.05
N THR A 270 12.31 -10.56 3.87
CA THR A 270 12.55 -9.60 2.78
C THR A 270 11.29 -8.82 2.44
N ARG A 271 10.15 -9.51 2.36
CA ARG A 271 8.86 -8.89 2.08
C ARG A 271 8.47 -7.85 3.14
N PHE A 272 8.75 -8.11 4.43
CA PHE A 272 8.49 -7.12 5.48
C PHE A 272 9.44 -5.92 5.40
N LEU A 273 10.73 -6.15 5.12
CA LEU A 273 11.70 -5.06 4.94
C LEU A 273 11.38 -4.20 3.71
N ALA A 274 10.94 -4.82 2.62
CA ALA A 274 10.46 -4.09 1.43
C ALA A 274 9.24 -3.22 1.77
N LEU A 275 8.29 -3.74 2.57
CA LEU A 275 7.16 -2.95 3.05
C LEU A 275 7.63 -1.76 3.91
N CYS A 276 8.55 -1.97 4.85
CA CYS A 276 9.12 -0.88 5.65
C CYS A 276 9.83 0.17 4.76
N SER A 277 10.55 -0.26 3.74
CA SER A 277 11.21 0.61 2.76
C SER A 277 10.20 1.42 1.94
N HIS A 278 9.15 0.77 1.44
CA HIS A 278 8.06 1.37 0.66
C HIS A 278 7.37 2.49 1.43
N GLU A 279 6.87 2.17 2.63
CA GLU A 279 6.15 3.12 3.47
C GLU A 279 7.04 4.27 3.97
N TYR A 280 8.33 4.00 4.19
CA TYR A 280 9.28 5.03 4.59
C TYR A 280 9.62 5.99 3.44
N PHE A 281 9.75 5.47 2.20
CA PHE A 281 9.96 6.28 1.00
C PHE A 281 8.84 7.31 0.80
N HIS A 282 7.60 6.94 1.15
CA HIS A 282 6.45 7.82 1.04
C HIS A 282 6.54 9.10 1.89
N ALA A 283 7.38 9.19 2.91
CA ALA A 283 7.59 10.44 3.63
C ALA A 283 8.06 11.58 2.71
N TRP A 284 8.93 11.27 1.75
CA TRP A 284 9.35 12.19 0.69
C TRP A 284 8.36 12.19 -0.48
N TRP A 285 7.93 10.99 -0.91
CA TRP A 285 7.27 10.74 -2.19
C TRP A 285 5.81 10.31 -1.96
N MET A 286 4.90 11.21 -1.90
CA MET A 286 3.47 11.20 -1.63
C MET A 286 3.08 12.08 -0.43
N LYS A 287 3.84 12.09 0.67
CA LYS A 287 3.48 12.92 1.83
C LYS A 287 4.03 14.34 1.70
N THR A 288 5.19 14.52 1.07
CA THR A 288 5.77 15.83 0.78
C THR A 288 5.57 16.19 -0.71
N ILE A 289 6.23 15.49 -1.62
CA ILE A 289 5.96 15.58 -3.06
C ILE A 289 4.68 14.79 -3.35
N LYS A 290 3.69 15.42 -3.96
CA LYS A 290 2.36 14.85 -4.26
C LYS A 290 1.79 15.43 -5.53
N PRO A 291 0.71 14.87 -6.12
CA PRO A 291 -0.02 15.55 -7.19
C PRO A 291 -0.42 16.95 -6.75
N ALA A 292 -0.29 17.95 -7.61
CA ALA A 292 -0.69 19.33 -7.31
C ALA A 292 -2.18 19.40 -6.88
N SER A 293 -3.03 18.58 -7.49
CA SER A 293 -4.44 18.43 -7.12
C SER A 293 -4.65 17.89 -5.69
N PHE A 294 -3.67 17.22 -5.08
CA PHE A 294 -3.78 16.62 -3.74
C PHE A 294 -3.39 17.58 -2.61
N HIS A 295 -3.03 18.83 -2.91
CA HIS A 295 -2.84 19.84 -1.86
C HIS A 295 -4.15 20.19 -1.14
N GLN A 296 -5.30 20.05 -1.82
CA GLN A 296 -6.63 20.28 -1.27
C GLN A 296 -7.52 19.06 -1.54
N LEU A 297 -7.29 17.99 -0.77
CA LEU A 297 -8.10 16.78 -0.87
C LEU A 297 -9.53 17.00 -0.39
N ASP A 298 -10.49 16.58 -1.22
CA ASP A 298 -11.87 16.44 -0.79
C ASP A 298 -12.04 15.07 -0.09
N LEU A 299 -12.24 15.09 1.23
CA LEU A 299 -12.38 13.85 2.01
C LEU A 299 -13.80 13.25 1.97
N ASP A 300 -14.72 13.88 1.22
CA ASP A 300 -16.11 13.43 1.09
C ASP A 300 -16.33 12.56 -0.15
N ARG A 301 -15.40 12.62 -1.12
CA ARG A 301 -15.48 11.89 -2.40
C ARG A 301 -14.10 11.54 -2.94
N GLU A 302 -14.08 10.83 -4.06
CA GLU A 302 -12.89 10.43 -4.79
C GLU A 302 -12.13 11.66 -5.32
N ASN A 303 -10.79 11.56 -5.30
CA ASN A 303 -9.89 12.55 -5.88
C ASN A 303 -9.06 11.86 -6.97
N TYR A 304 -9.42 12.11 -8.23
CA TYR A 304 -8.82 11.42 -9.37
C TYR A 304 -7.48 12.05 -9.77
N THR A 305 -6.54 11.19 -10.19
CA THR A 305 -5.24 11.58 -10.75
C THR A 305 -4.71 10.48 -11.66
N GLU A 306 -4.02 10.84 -12.72
CA GLU A 306 -3.29 9.92 -13.59
C GLU A 306 -1.87 9.60 -13.07
N GLN A 307 -1.51 10.14 -11.89
CA GLN A 307 -0.12 10.15 -11.40
C GLN A 307 0.22 9.06 -10.37
N LEU A 308 -0.70 8.14 -10.01
CA LEU A 308 -0.38 7.13 -8.99
C LEU A 308 0.78 6.22 -9.39
N TRP A 309 1.04 6.02 -10.68
CA TRP A 309 2.22 5.32 -11.16
C TRP A 309 3.53 6.01 -10.73
N ILE A 310 3.52 7.36 -10.58
CA ILE A 310 4.66 8.13 -10.08
C ILE A 310 4.86 7.83 -8.59
N PHE A 311 3.78 7.91 -7.80
CA PHE A 311 3.87 7.84 -6.35
C PHE A 311 3.95 6.43 -5.81
N GLU A 312 3.31 5.47 -6.45
CA GLU A 312 3.30 4.08 -6.06
C GLU A 312 4.23 3.21 -6.91
N GLY A 313 4.25 3.47 -8.21
CA GLY A 313 5.08 2.69 -9.13
C GLY A 313 6.57 2.96 -8.96
N LEU A 314 6.98 4.25 -8.85
CA LEU A 314 8.37 4.58 -8.53
C LEU A 314 8.74 4.07 -7.13
N THR A 315 7.87 4.23 -6.15
CA THR A 315 8.11 3.68 -4.79
C THR A 315 8.30 2.17 -4.84
N SER A 316 7.49 1.43 -5.63
CA SER A 316 7.64 -0.02 -5.82
C SER A 316 8.87 -0.43 -6.63
N TYR A 317 9.47 0.47 -7.38
CA TYR A 317 10.79 0.25 -7.99
C TYR A 317 11.91 0.43 -6.98
N TYR A 318 11.80 1.46 -6.14
CA TYR A 318 12.85 1.81 -5.18
C TYR A 318 12.79 1.01 -3.89
N ASP A 319 11.67 0.45 -3.47
CA ASP A 319 11.54 -0.25 -2.19
C ASP A 319 12.49 -1.45 -2.08
N GLU A 320 12.49 -2.36 -3.05
CA GLU A 320 13.40 -3.52 -3.12
C GLU A 320 14.81 -3.14 -3.59
N LEU A 321 14.95 -2.18 -4.53
CA LEU A 321 16.24 -1.67 -4.99
C LEU A 321 17.00 -1.02 -3.83
N SER A 322 16.31 -0.35 -2.92
CA SER A 322 16.90 0.23 -1.72
C SER A 322 17.43 -0.85 -0.76
N LEU A 323 16.79 -2.01 -0.67
CA LEU A 323 17.33 -3.13 0.13
C LEU A 323 18.66 -3.66 -0.45
N LEU A 324 18.76 -3.73 -1.77
CA LEU A 324 20.01 -4.06 -2.43
C LEU A 324 21.09 -2.98 -2.17
N ARG A 325 20.77 -1.71 -2.37
CA ARG A 325 21.68 -0.58 -2.20
C ARG A 325 22.10 -0.36 -0.73
N ALA A 326 21.24 -0.73 0.21
CA ALA A 326 21.54 -0.75 1.65
C ALA A 326 22.37 -1.98 2.09
N GLY A 327 22.70 -2.90 1.17
CA GLY A 327 23.52 -4.09 1.44
C GLY A 327 22.77 -5.21 2.18
N ILE A 328 21.44 -5.20 2.17
CA ILE A 328 20.59 -6.23 2.79
C ILE A 328 20.39 -7.41 1.84
N LEU A 329 20.18 -7.13 0.55
CA LEU A 329 20.02 -8.14 -0.49
C LEU A 329 21.27 -8.25 -1.36
N SER A 330 21.54 -9.46 -1.87
CA SER A 330 22.46 -9.62 -2.98
C SER A 330 21.80 -9.22 -4.31
N PRO A 331 22.61 -8.95 -5.37
CA PRO A 331 22.06 -8.71 -6.71
C PRO A 331 21.15 -9.84 -7.21
N GLU A 332 21.48 -11.10 -6.96
CA GLU A 332 20.71 -12.26 -7.39
C GLU A 332 19.37 -12.35 -6.63
N GLN A 333 19.36 -11.99 -5.33
CA GLN A 333 18.14 -11.94 -4.54
C GLN A 333 17.20 -10.83 -5.06
N TYR A 334 17.73 -9.65 -5.32
CA TYR A 334 16.97 -8.54 -5.90
C TYR A 334 16.41 -8.92 -7.28
N LEU A 335 17.23 -9.49 -8.18
CA LEU A 335 16.77 -9.93 -9.50
C LEU A 335 15.68 -11.00 -9.41
N THR A 336 15.76 -11.88 -8.41
CA THR A 336 14.70 -12.88 -8.17
C THR A 336 13.36 -12.22 -7.83
N LEU A 337 13.36 -11.20 -6.99
CA LEU A 337 12.14 -10.43 -6.63
C LEU A 337 11.62 -9.65 -7.84
N PHE A 338 12.51 -8.96 -8.53
CA PHE A 338 12.13 -8.17 -9.69
C PHE A 338 11.57 -9.03 -10.84
N ALA A 339 12.11 -10.27 -11.04
CA ALA A 339 11.54 -11.27 -11.96
C ALA A 339 10.10 -11.68 -11.59
N GLN A 340 9.75 -11.71 -10.30
CA GLN A 340 8.38 -11.98 -9.87
C GLN A 340 7.45 -10.82 -10.27
N THR A 341 7.90 -9.58 -10.15
CA THR A 341 7.16 -8.38 -10.59
C THR A 341 6.95 -8.40 -12.10
N VAL A 342 7.99 -8.72 -12.90
CA VAL A 342 7.86 -8.91 -14.35
C VAL A 342 6.83 -10.01 -14.66
N THR A 343 6.97 -11.18 -14.03
CA THR A 343 6.04 -12.31 -14.21
C THR A 343 4.59 -11.92 -13.91
N LYS A 344 4.35 -11.18 -12.82
CA LYS A 344 3.02 -10.73 -12.43
C LYS A 344 2.38 -9.83 -13.49
N VAL A 345 3.14 -8.90 -14.06
CA VAL A 345 2.66 -8.02 -15.12
C VAL A 345 2.43 -8.80 -16.42
N GLN A 346 3.37 -9.67 -16.82
CA GLN A 346 3.25 -10.47 -18.05
C GLN A 346 2.07 -11.45 -18.01
N LYS A 347 1.71 -11.96 -16.84
CA LYS A 347 0.55 -12.83 -16.65
C LYS A 347 -0.80 -12.09 -16.82
N SER A 348 -0.85 -10.79 -16.54
CA SER A 348 -2.07 -10.00 -16.67
C SER A 348 -2.39 -9.63 -18.11
N GLN A 349 -3.52 -10.08 -18.64
CA GLN A 349 -4.00 -9.69 -19.98
C GLN A 349 -4.52 -8.24 -20.03
N GLY A 350 -4.81 -7.65 -18.87
CA GLY A 350 -5.14 -6.22 -18.73
C GLY A 350 -4.04 -5.28 -19.24
N ARG A 351 -2.76 -5.74 -19.28
CA ARG A 351 -1.64 -4.97 -19.84
C ARG A 351 -1.83 -4.53 -21.29
N HIS A 352 -2.68 -5.27 -22.04
CA HIS A 352 -3.03 -4.96 -23.44
C HIS A 352 -4.28 -4.11 -23.59
N LYS A 353 -4.96 -3.75 -22.48
CA LYS A 353 -6.27 -3.09 -22.50
C LYS A 353 -6.31 -1.78 -21.74
N GLN A 354 -5.49 -1.63 -20.70
CA GLN A 354 -5.46 -0.46 -19.85
C GLN A 354 -4.06 0.15 -19.84
N SER A 355 -3.96 1.44 -20.15
CA SER A 355 -2.74 2.21 -20.00
C SER A 355 -2.39 2.42 -18.51
N LEU A 356 -1.17 2.87 -18.24
CA LEU A 356 -0.72 3.10 -16.88
C LEU A 356 -1.35 4.36 -16.26
N ALA A 357 -1.59 5.38 -17.09
CA ALA A 357 -2.33 6.58 -16.71
C ALA A 357 -3.79 6.25 -16.35
N GLU A 358 -4.48 5.48 -17.21
CA GLU A 358 -5.84 4.99 -16.91
C GLU A 358 -5.88 4.12 -15.65
N SER A 359 -4.87 3.28 -15.41
CA SER A 359 -4.77 2.47 -14.19
C SER A 359 -4.70 3.34 -12.94
N SER A 360 -3.94 4.42 -12.99
CA SER A 360 -3.85 5.41 -11.92
C SER A 360 -5.18 6.12 -11.69
N PHE A 361 -5.82 6.60 -12.75
CA PHE A 361 -7.10 7.31 -12.70
C PHE A 361 -8.23 6.42 -12.17
N ASP A 362 -8.31 5.18 -12.64
CA ASP A 362 -9.33 4.20 -12.28
C ASP A 362 -9.05 3.47 -10.94
N ALA A 363 -8.06 3.90 -10.17
CA ALA A 363 -7.69 3.26 -8.91
C ALA A 363 -8.90 3.02 -7.99
N TRP A 364 -9.76 4.02 -7.83
CA TRP A 364 -10.92 4.03 -6.95
C TRP A 364 -11.96 2.94 -7.28
N THR A 365 -12.19 2.68 -8.56
CA THR A 365 -13.31 1.86 -9.03
C THR A 365 -12.86 0.50 -9.55
N LYS A 366 -11.62 0.39 -10.05
CA LYS A 366 -11.10 -0.86 -10.61
C LYS A 366 -10.06 -1.51 -9.70
N PHE A 367 -8.96 -0.79 -9.35
CA PHE A 367 -7.86 -1.41 -8.63
C PHE A 367 -8.20 -1.74 -7.17
N TYR A 368 -8.92 -0.86 -6.47
CA TYR A 368 -9.36 -1.11 -5.08
C TYR A 368 -10.67 -1.93 -4.98
N GLN A 369 -11.35 -2.19 -6.09
CA GLN A 369 -12.59 -2.97 -6.15
C GLN A 369 -12.49 -4.10 -7.18
N GLN A 370 -11.36 -4.85 -7.14
CA GLN A 370 -11.10 -5.94 -8.06
C GLN A 370 -12.11 -7.08 -7.91
N ASP A 371 -12.55 -7.61 -9.06
CA ASP A 371 -13.30 -8.84 -9.19
C ASP A 371 -12.45 -9.95 -9.84
N GLU A 372 -13.08 -11.07 -10.16
CA GLU A 372 -12.44 -12.22 -10.82
C GLU A 372 -11.94 -11.93 -12.24
N ASN A 373 -12.43 -10.87 -12.87
CA ASN A 373 -12.02 -10.44 -14.22
C ASN A 373 -10.83 -9.44 -14.19
N ALA A 374 -10.41 -8.98 -13.03
CA ALA A 374 -9.34 -7.99 -12.90
C ALA A 374 -8.07 -8.34 -13.70
N PRO A 375 -7.57 -9.60 -13.72
CA PRO A 375 -6.39 -9.96 -14.50
C PRO A 375 -6.55 -9.78 -16.02
N ASN A 376 -7.79 -9.76 -16.52
CA ASN A 376 -8.11 -9.55 -17.93
C ASN A 376 -8.39 -8.10 -18.28
N ALA A 377 -8.70 -7.26 -17.30
CA ALA A 377 -9.26 -5.93 -17.53
C ALA A 377 -8.31 -4.79 -17.13
N ILE A 378 -7.51 -4.99 -16.09
CA ILE A 378 -6.68 -3.95 -15.50
C ILE A 378 -5.20 -4.34 -15.41
N VAL A 379 -4.38 -3.31 -15.29
CA VAL A 379 -2.96 -3.44 -14.92
C VAL A 379 -2.73 -2.70 -13.60
N SER A 380 -1.75 -3.13 -12.83
CA SER A 380 -1.38 -2.47 -11.58
C SER A 380 -0.43 -1.30 -11.84
N TYR A 381 -0.81 -0.10 -11.41
CA TYR A 381 0.08 1.06 -11.42
C TYR A 381 1.28 0.92 -10.45
N TYR A 382 1.21 0.01 -9.46
CA TYR A 382 2.36 -0.39 -8.65
C TYR A 382 3.37 -1.19 -9.48
N THR A 383 2.98 -2.39 -9.94
CA THR A 383 3.92 -3.33 -10.56
C THR A 383 4.31 -2.93 -11.98
N LYS A 384 3.36 -2.54 -12.86
CA LYS A 384 3.71 -2.03 -14.19
C LYS A 384 4.40 -0.66 -14.07
N GLY A 385 4.05 0.15 -13.07
CA GLY A 385 4.72 1.40 -12.77
C GLY A 385 6.19 1.21 -12.38
N ALA A 386 6.50 0.19 -11.56
CA ALA A 386 7.88 -0.18 -11.24
C ALA A 386 8.67 -0.61 -12.49
N LEU A 387 8.05 -1.37 -13.40
CA LEU A 387 8.70 -1.74 -14.67
C LEU A 387 8.90 -0.54 -15.59
N LEU A 388 7.94 0.40 -15.65
CA LEU A 388 8.12 1.65 -16.39
C LEU A 388 9.24 2.49 -15.80
N ALA A 389 9.33 2.58 -14.47
CA ALA A 389 10.41 3.28 -13.77
C ALA A 389 11.79 2.71 -14.13
N PHE A 390 11.93 1.37 -14.13
CA PHE A 390 13.16 0.71 -14.57
C PHE A 390 13.51 1.02 -16.03
N VAL A 391 12.54 0.91 -16.95
CA VAL A 391 12.78 1.19 -18.37
C VAL A 391 13.12 2.68 -18.59
N LEU A 392 12.47 3.57 -17.84
CA LEU A 392 12.77 5.00 -17.87
C LEU A 392 14.20 5.29 -17.35
N ASP A 393 14.61 4.68 -16.24
CA ASP A 393 15.98 4.81 -15.71
C ASP A 393 17.02 4.38 -16.75
N VAL A 394 16.79 3.21 -17.39
CA VAL A 394 17.67 2.71 -18.46
C VAL A 394 17.71 3.66 -19.66
N GLU A 395 16.56 4.17 -20.11
CA GLU A 395 16.52 5.06 -21.28
C GLU A 395 17.16 6.43 -20.99
N ILE A 396 17.00 6.97 -19.77
CA ILE A 396 17.73 8.17 -19.30
C ILE A 396 19.24 7.93 -19.36
N ARG A 397 19.73 6.85 -18.75
CA ARG A 397 21.16 6.47 -18.75
C ARG A 397 21.71 6.34 -20.17
N LYS A 398 20.97 5.67 -21.04
CA LYS A 398 21.35 5.44 -22.41
C LYS A 398 21.46 6.73 -23.22
N ARG A 399 20.48 7.63 -23.15
CA ARG A 399 20.50 8.91 -23.91
C ARG A 399 21.54 9.88 -23.38
N THR A 400 21.88 9.81 -22.09
CA THR A 400 22.89 10.69 -21.48
C THR A 400 24.29 10.08 -21.39
N GLY A 401 24.47 8.86 -21.93
CA GLY A 401 25.75 8.13 -21.80
C GLY A 401 26.19 7.90 -20.35
N GLU A 402 25.25 7.52 -19.48
CA GLU A 402 25.40 7.34 -18.02
C GLU A 402 25.59 8.65 -17.23
N GLY A 403 25.36 9.81 -17.86
CA GLY A 403 25.49 11.11 -17.20
C GLY A 403 24.38 11.37 -16.20
N GLN A 404 23.17 10.91 -16.48
CA GLN A 404 21.97 11.05 -15.63
C GLN A 404 21.28 9.71 -15.44
N SER A 405 20.42 9.63 -14.43
CA SER A 405 19.62 8.48 -14.06
C SER A 405 18.27 8.92 -13.49
N LEU A 406 17.36 8.00 -13.23
CA LEU A 406 16.11 8.31 -12.56
C LEU A 406 16.33 8.82 -11.12
N ASP A 407 17.43 8.42 -10.46
CA ASP A 407 17.82 8.97 -9.15
C ASP A 407 18.00 10.49 -9.22
N ASP A 408 18.63 11.00 -10.30
CA ASP A 408 18.86 12.44 -10.49
C ASP A 408 17.54 13.20 -10.73
N VAL A 409 16.60 12.58 -11.46
CA VAL A 409 15.24 13.13 -11.67
C VAL A 409 14.49 13.27 -10.33
N LEU A 410 14.51 12.24 -9.49
CA LEU A 410 13.81 12.27 -8.20
C LEU A 410 14.43 13.30 -7.25
N ARG A 411 15.75 13.41 -7.21
CA ARG A 411 16.45 14.44 -6.41
C ARG A 411 16.11 15.84 -6.89
N TYR A 412 16.13 16.07 -8.23
CA TYR A 412 15.74 17.37 -8.79
C TYR A 412 14.30 17.74 -8.42
N ILE A 413 13.37 16.77 -8.51
CA ILE A 413 11.97 16.98 -8.11
C ILE A 413 11.89 17.27 -6.61
N TRP A 414 12.61 16.54 -5.77
CA TRP A 414 12.66 16.79 -4.34
C TRP A 414 13.14 18.20 -4.01
N GLU A 415 14.18 18.67 -4.65
CA GLU A 415 14.74 20.01 -4.41
C GLU A 415 13.81 21.15 -4.87
N ASN A 416 12.98 20.94 -5.89
CA ASN A 416 12.28 22.03 -6.57
C ASN A 416 10.75 22.04 -6.43
N TYR A 417 10.10 20.90 -6.03
CA TYR A 417 8.64 20.76 -6.09
C TYR A 417 7.95 20.45 -4.75
N GLN A 418 8.63 20.61 -3.61
CA GLN A 418 8.05 20.29 -2.29
C GLN A 418 6.78 21.10 -1.97
N THR A 419 6.67 22.33 -2.45
CA THR A 419 5.55 23.22 -2.14
C THR A 419 4.49 23.29 -3.24
N SER A 420 4.87 23.11 -4.50
CA SER A 420 3.95 23.19 -5.64
C SER A 420 3.21 21.89 -5.90
N GLY A 421 3.81 20.74 -5.55
CA GLY A 421 3.38 19.45 -6.03
C GLY A 421 3.70 19.25 -7.52
N LEU A 422 3.26 18.11 -8.09
CA LEU A 422 3.51 17.74 -9.48
C LEU A 422 2.25 17.92 -10.33
N GLU A 423 2.35 18.72 -11.39
CA GLU A 423 1.39 18.71 -12.49
C GLU A 423 1.61 17.48 -13.37
N ASP A 424 0.63 17.10 -14.19
CA ASP A 424 0.63 15.84 -14.95
C ASP A 424 1.89 15.64 -15.81
N ASN A 425 2.41 16.69 -16.43
CA ASN A 425 3.60 16.62 -17.30
C ASN A 425 4.92 16.91 -16.57
N THR A 426 4.92 17.10 -15.25
CA THR A 426 6.12 17.56 -14.54
C THR A 426 7.28 16.57 -14.68
N VAL A 427 7.05 15.28 -14.49
CA VAL A 427 8.11 14.26 -14.61
C VAL A 427 8.70 14.23 -16.01
N GLN A 428 7.87 14.25 -17.05
CA GLN A 428 8.33 14.29 -18.44
C GLN A 428 9.18 15.54 -18.71
N ASN A 429 8.72 16.71 -18.26
CA ASN A 429 9.46 17.97 -18.45
C ASN A 429 10.81 17.94 -17.76
N VAL A 430 10.86 17.46 -16.49
CA VAL A 430 12.12 17.32 -15.75
C VAL A 430 13.07 16.34 -16.45
N VAL A 431 12.56 15.21 -16.94
CA VAL A 431 13.36 14.24 -17.70
C VAL A 431 13.92 14.90 -18.98
N ASN A 432 13.08 15.61 -19.74
CA ASN A 432 13.52 16.31 -20.96
C ASN A 432 14.62 17.34 -20.66
N ASP A 433 14.42 18.16 -19.62
CA ASP A 433 15.36 19.21 -19.23
C ASP A 433 16.71 18.63 -18.75
N LEU A 434 16.69 17.61 -17.90
CA LEU A 434 17.92 16.99 -17.37
C LEU A 434 18.71 16.20 -18.42
N THR A 435 18.02 15.68 -19.44
CA THR A 435 18.67 14.84 -20.46
C THR A 435 18.98 15.57 -21.76
N ASP A 436 18.50 16.81 -21.92
CA ASP A 436 18.50 17.55 -23.19
C ASP A 436 17.94 16.70 -24.36
N SER A 437 16.87 15.94 -24.09
CA SER A 437 16.27 14.97 -25.01
C SER A 437 14.74 14.97 -24.90
N ASP A 438 14.06 14.72 -26.02
CA ASP A 438 12.60 14.61 -26.05
C ASP A 438 12.15 13.17 -25.70
N PHE A 439 11.41 13.03 -24.60
CA PHE A 439 10.81 11.78 -24.15
C PHE A 439 9.31 11.67 -24.46
N SER A 440 8.74 12.56 -25.27
CA SER A 440 7.30 12.55 -25.57
C SER A 440 6.84 11.20 -26.12
N GLU A 441 7.54 10.64 -27.12
CA GLU A 441 7.23 9.33 -27.68
C GLU A 441 7.33 8.21 -26.64
N PHE A 442 8.25 8.31 -25.68
CA PHE A 442 8.39 7.33 -24.60
C PHE A 442 7.13 7.32 -23.70
N PHE A 443 6.70 8.49 -23.25
CA PHE A 443 5.52 8.60 -22.38
C PHE A 443 4.24 8.27 -23.15
N ASP A 444 4.09 8.72 -24.41
CA ASP A 444 2.94 8.38 -25.26
C ASP A 444 2.79 6.86 -25.40
N ASN A 445 3.88 6.15 -25.70
CA ASN A 445 3.86 4.71 -25.92
C ASN A 445 3.64 3.88 -24.64
N TYR A 446 4.25 4.27 -23.51
CA TYR A 446 4.36 3.39 -22.33
C TYR A 446 3.57 3.84 -21.11
N LEU A 447 3.18 5.12 -21.06
CA LEU A 447 2.32 5.67 -20.00
C LEU A 447 0.86 5.81 -20.49
N TYR A 448 0.66 6.41 -21.66
CA TYR A 448 -0.68 6.73 -22.17
C TYR A 448 -1.24 5.68 -23.14
N ASP A 449 -0.41 4.79 -23.68
CA ASP A 449 -0.83 3.67 -24.51
C ASP A 449 -0.49 2.32 -23.82
N VAL A 450 -0.92 1.22 -24.43
CA VAL A 450 -0.75 -0.17 -23.94
C VAL A 450 0.43 -0.88 -24.59
N LYS A 451 1.35 -0.15 -25.20
CA LYS A 451 2.55 -0.72 -25.82
C LYS A 451 3.39 -1.49 -24.79
N GLU A 452 3.86 -2.65 -25.18
CA GLU A 452 4.71 -3.49 -24.31
C GLU A 452 6.04 -2.80 -24.01
N LEU A 453 6.46 -2.85 -22.75
CA LEU A 453 7.75 -2.31 -22.30
C LEU A 453 8.91 -3.13 -22.90
N PRO A 454 9.99 -2.52 -23.39
CA PRO A 454 11.15 -3.18 -23.97
C PRO A 454 12.05 -3.77 -22.88
N LEU A 455 11.51 -4.71 -22.07
CA LEU A 455 12.18 -5.23 -20.88
C LEU A 455 13.46 -6.00 -21.22
N SER A 456 13.44 -6.85 -22.26
CA SER A 456 14.63 -7.63 -22.63
C SER A 456 15.80 -6.75 -23.04
N GLU A 457 15.53 -5.67 -23.81
CA GLU A 457 16.53 -4.69 -24.24
C GLU A 457 17.05 -3.87 -23.04
N ALA A 458 16.15 -3.49 -22.13
CA ALA A 458 16.51 -2.73 -20.93
C ALA A 458 17.38 -3.56 -20.00
N PHE A 459 17.04 -4.82 -19.73
CA PHE A 459 17.86 -5.72 -18.94
C PHE A 459 19.22 -6.01 -19.59
N ALA A 460 19.24 -6.29 -20.88
CA ALA A 460 20.49 -6.50 -21.61
C ALA A 460 21.44 -5.29 -21.53
N TYR A 461 20.90 -4.06 -21.53
CA TYR A 461 21.70 -2.84 -21.41
C TYR A 461 22.47 -2.77 -20.08
N VAL A 462 21.86 -3.23 -18.98
CA VAL A 462 22.47 -3.29 -17.65
C VAL A 462 23.12 -4.65 -17.34
N GLY A 463 23.30 -5.52 -18.36
CA GLY A 463 24.03 -6.78 -18.22
C GLY A 463 23.27 -7.85 -17.44
N VAL A 464 21.96 -7.93 -17.65
CA VAL A 464 21.08 -8.93 -17.08
C VAL A 464 20.38 -9.68 -18.21
N ASP A 465 20.45 -11.02 -18.17
CA ASP A 465 19.69 -11.90 -19.05
C ASP A 465 18.25 -11.97 -18.58
N CYS A 466 17.30 -11.77 -19.50
CA CYS A 466 15.87 -11.80 -19.25
C CYS A 466 15.20 -12.84 -20.14
N ASP A 467 14.86 -13.97 -19.55
CA ASP A 467 14.29 -15.11 -20.26
C ASP A 467 12.84 -15.34 -19.87
N PHE A 468 11.98 -15.59 -20.85
CA PHE A 468 10.58 -15.96 -20.65
C PHE A 468 10.32 -17.42 -20.95
N SER A 469 9.63 -18.10 -20.05
CA SER A 469 9.31 -19.52 -20.14
C SER A 469 7.89 -19.83 -19.64
N HIS A 470 7.48 -21.08 -19.76
CA HIS A 470 6.27 -21.60 -19.11
C HIS A 470 6.61 -22.09 -17.71
N LYS A 471 5.85 -21.66 -16.71
CA LYS A 471 6.05 -22.11 -15.33
C LYS A 471 5.55 -23.54 -15.15
N LYS A 472 6.38 -24.42 -14.60
CA LYS A 472 6.06 -25.87 -14.47
C LYS A 472 4.88 -26.14 -13.54
N ASP A 473 4.73 -25.36 -12.47
CA ASP A 473 3.76 -25.62 -11.40
C ASP A 473 2.59 -24.63 -11.40
N ASP A 474 2.24 -24.08 -12.58
CA ASP A 474 1.24 -23.04 -12.77
C ASP A 474 0.42 -23.36 -14.02
N LEU A 475 -0.86 -22.98 -14.03
CA LEU A 475 -1.79 -23.20 -15.13
C LEU A 475 -2.14 -21.93 -15.90
N SER A 476 -1.41 -20.83 -15.69
CA SER A 476 -1.67 -19.58 -16.40
C SER A 476 -1.49 -19.66 -17.90
N ASP A 477 -0.55 -20.49 -18.36
CA ASP A 477 -0.36 -20.81 -19.78
C ASP A 477 -1.48 -21.67 -20.39
N PHE A 478 -2.17 -22.46 -19.57
CA PHE A 478 -3.41 -23.15 -19.94
C PHE A 478 -4.62 -22.19 -19.88
N GLY A 479 -4.54 -21.15 -19.08
CA GLY A 479 -5.52 -20.08 -18.99
C GLY A 479 -6.39 -20.05 -17.76
N ILE A 480 -6.00 -20.72 -16.68
CA ILE A 480 -6.73 -20.68 -15.41
C ILE A 480 -5.81 -20.50 -14.20
N ASP A 481 -6.34 -19.86 -13.17
CA ASP A 481 -5.87 -20.02 -11.81
C ASP A 481 -6.86 -20.85 -10.99
N VAL A 482 -6.32 -21.67 -10.10
CA VAL A 482 -7.12 -22.56 -9.25
C VAL A 482 -6.69 -22.48 -7.79
N LYS A 483 -7.64 -22.64 -6.88
CA LYS A 483 -7.38 -22.80 -5.45
C LYS A 483 -7.93 -24.12 -4.93
N ASN A 484 -7.38 -24.60 -3.82
CA ASN A 484 -7.90 -25.80 -3.15
C ASN A 484 -9.24 -25.48 -2.45
N ASP A 485 -10.26 -26.26 -2.78
CA ASP A 485 -11.54 -26.30 -2.08
C ASP A 485 -11.87 -27.74 -1.73
N ASN A 486 -11.68 -28.12 -0.45
CA ASN A 486 -11.97 -29.46 0.07
C ASN A 486 -11.33 -30.60 -0.76
N GLY A 487 -10.10 -30.39 -1.22
CA GLY A 487 -9.32 -31.39 -1.98
C GLY A 487 -9.55 -31.36 -3.50
N PHE A 488 -10.41 -30.49 -4.02
CA PHE A 488 -10.64 -30.25 -5.44
C PHE A 488 -10.14 -28.86 -5.86
N GLY A 489 -9.87 -28.68 -7.15
CA GLY A 489 -9.54 -27.38 -7.72
C GLY A 489 -10.80 -26.58 -8.03
N ILE A 490 -10.95 -25.38 -7.44
CA ILE A 490 -11.96 -24.41 -7.90
C ILE A 490 -11.27 -23.34 -8.73
N VAL A 491 -11.81 -23.05 -9.92
CA VAL A 491 -11.29 -22.03 -10.82
C VAL A 491 -11.53 -20.65 -10.21
N THR A 492 -10.46 -19.86 -10.04
CA THR A 492 -10.53 -18.51 -9.48
C THR A 492 -10.38 -17.41 -10.53
N HIS A 493 -9.67 -17.70 -11.62
CA HIS A 493 -9.55 -16.82 -12.78
C HIS A 493 -9.55 -17.65 -14.06
N VAL A 494 -10.07 -17.06 -15.12
CA VAL A 494 -9.95 -17.58 -16.49
C VAL A 494 -9.35 -16.45 -17.33
N PHE A 495 -8.18 -16.69 -17.92
CA PHE A 495 -7.45 -15.66 -18.67
C PHE A 495 -7.94 -15.56 -20.11
N ASP A 496 -8.03 -14.34 -20.61
CA ASP A 496 -8.38 -14.05 -21.99
C ASP A 496 -7.41 -14.67 -23.00
N ARG A 497 -7.93 -15.00 -24.18
CA ARG A 497 -7.16 -15.55 -25.31
C ARG A 497 -6.49 -16.89 -25.01
N THR A 498 -7.10 -17.71 -24.18
CA THR A 498 -6.59 -19.02 -23.78
C THR A 498 -7.55 -20.13 -24.18
N CYS A 499 -7.05 -21.37 -24.23
CA CYS A 499 -7.86 -22.54 -24.52
C CYS A 499 -8.92 -22.80 -23.44
N ALA A 500 -8.65 -22.45 -22.20
CA ALA A 500 -9.61 -22.55 -21.11
C ALA A 500 -10.84 -21.66 -21.35
N GLN A 501 -10.59 -20.39 -21.71
CA GLN A 501 -11.65 -19.43 -22.01
C GLN A 501 -12.50 -19.88 -23.23
N SER A 502 -11.84 -20.21 -24.34
CA SER A 502 -12.52 -20.59 -25.58
C SER A 502 -13.33 -21.87 -25.46
N SER A 503 -12.99 -22.72 -24.50
CA SER A 503 -13.71 -23.96 -24.21
C SER A 503 -14.87 -23.80 -23.22
N GLY A 504 -15.03 -22.61 -22.62
CA GLY A 504 -16.15 -22.32 -21.73
C GLY A 504 -15.95 -22.80 -20.28
N LEU A 505 -14.71 -22.88 -19.80
CA LEU A 505 -14.45 -22.93 -18.37
C LEU A 505 -14.77 -21.56 -17.74
N TYR A 506 -15.39 -21.57 -16.56
CA TYR A 506 -15.81 -20.36 -15.86
C TYR A 506 -15.19 -20.29 -14.46
N VAL A 507 -15.07 -19.09 -13.96
CA VAL A 507 -14.77 -18.87 -12.54
C VAL A 507 -15.87 -19.50 -11.68
N GLY A 508 -15.45 -20.20 -10.63
CA GLY A 508 -16.36 -20.98 -9.77
C GLY A 508 -16.50 -22.44 -10.18
N ASP A 509 -16.09 -22.85 -11.37
CA ASP A 509 -16.09 -24.25 -11.76
C ASP A 509 -15.21 -25.08 -10.82
N LYS A 510 -15.78 -26.11 -10.21
CA LYS A 510 -15.07 -27.06 -9.37
C LYS A 510 -14.68 -28.29 -10.19
N ILE A 511 -13.39 -28.45 -10.45
CA ILE A 511 -12.85 -29.55 -11.25
C ILE A 511 -12.82 -30.82 -10.38
N THR A 512 -13.57 -31.84 -10.78
CA THR A 512 -13.73 -33.09 -10.05
C THR A 512 -13.06 -34.28 -10.72
N SER A 513 -12.91 -34.23 -12.06
CA SER A 513 -12.22 -35.27 -12.81
C SER A 513 -11.57 -34.74 -14.09
N ILE A 514 -10.59 -35.46 -14.58
CA ILE A 514 -9.96 -35.27 -15.90
C ILE A 514 -10.04 -36.61 -16.64
N ASP A 515 -10.56 -36.59 -17.87
CA ASP A 515 -10.79 -37.78 -18.72
C ASP A 515 -11.49 -38.91 -17.96
N SER A 516 -12.53 -38.55 -17.21
CA SER A 516 -13.33 -39.45 -16.35
C SER A 516 -12.58 -40.02 -15.13
N VAL A 517 -11.35 -39.62 -14.89
CA VAL A 517 -10.57 -40.01 -13.70
C VAL A 517 -10.71 -38.93 -12.63
N LYS A 518 -11.19 -39.31 -11.44
CA LYS A 518 -11.31 -38.40 -10.29
C LYS A 518 -9.95 -37.76 -10.01
N THR A 519 -9.89 -36.42 -10.04
CA THR A 519 -8.64 -35.66 -9.88
C THR A 519 -8.72 -34.76 -8.66
N HIS A 520 -7.74 -34.90 -7.76
CA HIS A 520 -7.59 -34.03 -6.60
C HIS A 520 -6.72 -32.82 -6.93
N TYR A 521 -6.93 -31.72 -6.17
CA TYR A 521 -6.18 -30.48 -6.34
C TYR A 521 -4.65 -30.67 -6.42
N LYS A 522 -4.08 -31.54 -5.57
CA LYS A 522 -2.64 -31.81 -5.52
C LYS A 522 -2.07 -32.40 -6.83
N ASP A 523 -2.93 -33.12 -7.59
CA ASP A 523 -2.54 -33.81 -8.82
C ASP A 523 -2.99 -33.04 -10.08
N LEU A 524 -3.82 -31.98 -9.91
CA LEU A 524 -4.47 -31.26 -11.00
C LEU A 524 -3.46 -30.65 -11.98
N VAL A 525 -2.47 -29.90 -11.48
CA VAL A 525 -1.47 -29.23 -12.32
C VAL A 525 -0.67 -30.24 -13.12
N SER A 526 -0.15 -31.28 -12.47
CA SER A 526 0.65 -32.31 -13.15
C SER A 526 -0.17 -33.09 -14.18
N THR A 527 -1.45 -33.38 -13.89
CA THR A 527 -2.34 -34.08 -14.82
C THR A 527 -2.64 -33.24 -16.06
N ILE A 528 -2.92 -31.95 -15.92
CA ILE A 528 -3.13 -31.06 -17.08
C ILE A 528 -1.86 -30.94 -17.91
N LYS A 529 -0.70 -30.69 -17.26
CA LYS A 529 0.58 -30.48 -17.96
C LYS A 529 1.19 -31.75 -18.55
N SER A 530 0.69 -32.93 -18.19
CA SER A 530 1.12 -34.20 -18.86
C SER A 530 0.50 -34.40 -20.24
N ASN A 531 -0.49 -33.58 -20.61
CA ASN A 531 -1.14 -33.70 -21.92
C ASN A 531 -0.34 -32.99 -23.01
N ASN A 532 -0.36 -33.59 -24.22
CA ASN A 532 0.35 -33.06 -25.38
C ASN A 532 -0.44 -31.88 -25.99
N LEU A 533 0.28 -30.94 -26.61
CA LEU A 533 -0.34 -29.90 -27.43
C LEU A 533 -1.19 -30.53 -28.55
N GLY A 534 -2.38 -29.98 -28.77
CA GLY A 534 -3.34 -30.48 -29.72
C GLY A 534 -4.18 -31.67 -29.23
N SER A 535 -3.94 -32.18 -28.01
CA SER A 535 -4.83 -33.18 -27.39
C SER A 535 -6.09 -32.51 -26.81
N VAL A 536 -7.11 -33.31 -26.57
CA VAL A 536 -8.35 -32.87 -25.94
C VAL A 536 -8.40 -33.40 -24.51
N ILE A 537 -8.55 -32.52 -23.54
CA ILE A 537 -8.79 -32.88 -22.14
C ILE A 537 -10.27 -32.71 -21.85
N ARG A 538 -10.91 -33.72 -21.25
CA ARG A 538 -12.28 -33.65 -20.78
C ARG A 538 -12.32 -33.41 -19.28
N PHE A 539 -12.78 -32.23 -18.89
CA PHE A 539 -12.97 -31.86 -17.49
C PHE A 539 -14.39 -32.24 -17.04
N GLY A 540 -14.49 -33.10 -16.03
CA GLY A 540 -15.71 -33.19 -15.25
C GLY A 540 -15.71 -32.11 -14.18
N ILE A 541 -16.70 -31.22 -14.24
CA ILE A 541 -16.81 -30.08 -13.34
C ILE A 541 -18.14 -30.08 -12.59
N LEU A 542 -18.21 -29.37 -11.48
CA LEU A 542 -19.46 -28.91 -10.88
C LEU A 542 -19.54 -27.39 -11.08
N ARG A 543 -20.57 -26.97 -11.81
CA ARG A 543 -20.94 -25.57 -12.01
C ARG A 543 -22.27 -25.35 -11.31
N ASP A 544 -22.30 -24.48 -10.29
CA ASP A 544 -23.51 -24.30 -9.48
C ASP A 544 -24.07 -25.63 -8.93
N GLU A 545 -23.15 -26.49 -8.45
CA GLU A 545 -23.41 -27.88 -7.98
C GLU A 545 -23.94 -28.87 -9.03
N LEU A 546 -24.13 -28.44 -10.27
CA LEU A 546 -24.57 -29.30 -11.36
C LEU A 546 -23.38 -29.92 -12.09
N PRO A 547 -23.36 -31.25 -12.29
CA PRO A 547 -22.31 -31.92 -13.00
C PRO A 547 -22.35 -31.60 -14.51
N MET A 548 -21.21 -31.24 -15.07
CA MET A 548 -21.03 -30.94 -16.49
C MET A 548 -19.70 -31.52 -16.98
N GLU A 549 -19.59 -31.74 -18.28
CA GLU A 549 -18.34 -32.06 -18.94
C GLU A 549 -17.96 -30.96 -19.93
N ILE A 550 -16.69 -30.52 -19.86
CA ILE A 550 -16.13 -29.52 -20.76
C ILE A 550 -14.88 -30.09 -21.43
N SER A 551 -14.84 -30.04 -22.76
CA SER A 551 -13.71 -30.47 -23.55
C SER A 551 -12.83 -29.28 -23.91
N VAL A 552 -11.56 -29.34 -23.57
CA VAL A 552 -10.57 -28.28 -23.83
C VAL A 552 -9.52 -28.81 -24.78
N ASN A 553 -9.34 -28.16 -25.93
CA ASN A 553 -8.20 -28.41 -26.81
C ASN A 553 -6.95 -27.76 -26.20
N VAL A 554 -5.92 -28.54 -25.93
CA VAL A 554 -4.69 -28.04 -25.30
C VAL A 554 -3.90 -27.22 -26.33
N GLU A 555 -3.82 -25.92 -26.09
CA GLU A 555 -3.01 -24.98 -26.87
C GLU A 555 -1.87 -24.46 -26.01
N GLN A 556 -0.81 -24.00 -26.67
CA GLN A 556 0.30 -23.36 -25.96
C GLN A 556 -0.04 -21.91 -25.69
N GLY A 557 -0.10 -21.53 -24.41
CA GLY A 557 -0.26 -20.15 -23.99
C GLY A 557 1.02 -19.31 -24.12
N GLU A 558 0.94 -18.07 -23.69
CA GLU A 558 2.09 -17.18 -23.68
C GLU A 558 3.13 -17.60 -22.62
N LYS A 559 4.40 -17.34 -22.91
CA LYS A 559 5.49 -17.48 -21.95
C LYS A 559 5.52 -16.27 -21.04
N THR A 560 4.96 -16.40 -19.85
CA THR A 560 4.81 -15.28 -18.91
C THR A 560 5.76 -15.36 -17.70
N PHE A 561 6.36 -16.51 -17.46
CA PHE A 561 7.29 -16.68 -16.34
C PHE A 561 8.66 -16.13 -16.70
N CYS A 562 9.07 -15.05 -16.02
CA CYS A 562 10.36 -14.39 -16.21
C CYS A 562 11.41 -14.96 -15.25
N THR A 563 12.62 -15.14 -15.75
CA THR A 563 13.82 -15.34 -14.96
C THR A 563 14.84 -14.28 -15.32
N LEU A 564 15.49 -13.71 -14.30
CA LEU A 564 16.54 -12.71 -14.45
C LEU A 564 17.84 -13.26 -13.85
N ALA A 565 18.93 -13.14 -14.58
CA ALA A 565 20.26 -13.57 -14.14
C ALA A 565 21.33 -12.57 -14.58
N ILE A 566 22.38 -12.41 -13.78
CA ILE A 566 23.54 -11.64 -14.21
C ILE A 566 24.16 -12.36 -15.41
N SER A 567 24.36 -11.62 -16.51
CA SER A 567 24.91 -12.21 -17.74
C SER A 567 26.36 -12.64 -17.55
N ASP A 568 26.70 -13.79 -18.09
CA ASP A 568 28.09 -14.25 -18.16
C ASP A 568 28.90 -13.41 -19.15
N ASN A 569 30.18 -13.19 -18.87
CA ASN A 569 31.13 -12.56 -19.81
C ASN A 569 30.78 -11.12 -20.23
N LEU A 570 30.37 -10.28 -19.28
CA LEU A 570 30.13 -8.85 -19.52
C LEU A 570 31.39 -8.14 -20.00
N ASN A 571 31.25 -7.28 -21.02
CA ASN A 571 32.31 -6.34 -21.33
C ASN A 571 32.44 -5.24 -20.25
N SER A 572 33.55 -4.53 -20.23
CA SER A 572 33.87 -3.54 -19.19
C SER A 572 32.81 -2.44 -19.06
N ASN A 573 32.21 -2.01 -20.18
CA ASN A 573 31.20 -0.96 -20.18
C ASN A 573 29.88 -1.46 -19.60
N THR A 574 29.44 -2.65 -19.97
CA THR A 574 28.21 -3.25 -19.44
C THR A 574 28.35 -3.56 -17.93
N LEU A 575 29.51 -4.05 -17.51
CA LEU A 575 29.81 -4.24 -16.09
C LEU A 575 29.77 -2.91 -15.30
N ALA A 576 30.28 -1.82 -15.89
CA ALA A 576 30.22 -0.50 -15.27
C ALA A 576 28.78 -0.02 -15.11
N ARG A 577 27.93 -0.17 -16.15
CA ARG A 577 26.49 0.18 -16.09
C ARG A 577 25.75 -0.62 -15.03
N GLN A 578 25.98 -1.93 -14.96
CA GLN A 578 25.39 -2.80 -13.95
C GLN A 578 25.76 -2.36 -12.53
N LYS A 579 27.03 -2.06 -12.30
CA LYS A 579 27.49 -1.55 -11.01
C LYS A 579 26.84 -0.20 -10.65
N GLN A 580 26.71 0.69 -11.62
CA GLN A 580 26.04 1.98 -11.41
C GLN A 580 24.54 1.84 -11.13
N TRP A 581 23.87 0.88 -11.77
CA TRP A 581 22.46 0.60 -11.51
C TRP A 581 22.22 0.05 -10.11
N PHE A 582 23.04 -0.91 -9.69
CA PHE A 582 22.96 -1.52 -8.35
C PHE A 582 23.47 -0.61 -7.23
N ALA A 583 24.30 0.36 -7.54
CA ALA A 583 24.83 1.30 -6.56
C ALA A 583 24.03 2.62 -6.56
N GLN A 584 23.99 3.27 -5.42
CA GLN A 584 23.54 4.65 -5.34
C GLN A 584 24.61 5.56 -5.97
N LYS A 585 24.20 6.53 -6.79
CA LYS A 585 25.09 7.60 -7.28
C LYS A 585 25.49 8.57 -6.19
#